data_3ca9c2c938f9c1d37798931980e15e6a
#
_entry.id   3ca9c2c938f9c1d37798931980e15e6a
#
_cell.length_a   1.000
_cell.length_b   1.000
_cell.length_c   1.000
_cell.angle_alpha   90.00
_cell.angle_beta   90.00
_cell.angle_gamma   90.00
#
_symmetry.space_group_name_H-M   'P 1'
#
loop_
_entity.id
_entity.type
_entity.pdbx_description
1 polymer ?
#
loop_
_entity_poly.entity_id
_entity_poly.type
_entity_poly.pdbx_seq_one_letter_code
_entity_poly.pdbx_strand_id
1 'polypeptide(L)'
;MAVYTDTRTATPLKAEEGLSGVLQPKIPLSPSERISTSYPLAHELDLVPDADEQIPNDLLTLDLEGRALVLDFGLFVLINLYCPNEGSDARFSYKMNYHLMLQERVRGLIAAGREVVVVGDLNVCAAPIDHCDGHLPSNASTFWEYPARTWMRDWLAPKGPLIDVLRRFWPDRKGMFTCTYHMSTRSDGSGTYSIAEWYDSFIQAGIRRSAHAKQTMARGSIMCSSRQV
;
A
#
# COMPACT_ATOMS: atom_id res chain seq x y z
N MET A 1 10.91 -7.69 5.13
CA MET A 1 10.04 -7.92 3.93
C MET A 1 10.87 -8.51 2.82
N ALA A 2 10.25 -9.24 1.86
CA ALA A 2 10.95 -9.79 0.70
C ALA A 2 10.04 -9.75 -0.53
N VAL A 3 10.67 -9.65 -1.70
CA VAL A 3 10.01 -9.81 -3.01
C VAL A 3 10.79 -10.87 -3.78
N TYR A 4 10.10 -11.86 -4.29
CA TYR A 4 10.66 -12.91 -5.12
C TYR A 4 10.20 -12.73 -6.56
N THR A 5 11.11 -12.79 -7.51
CA THR A 5 10.81 -12.65 -8.93
C THR A 5 11.33 -13.83 -9.73
N ASP A 6 10.61 -14.20 -10.78
CA ASP A 6 11.13 -15.14 -11.77
C ASP A 6 12.05 -14.38 -12.73
N THR A 7 13.34 -14.62 -12.64
CA THR A 7 14.37 -13.93 -13.44
C THR A 7 14.22 -14.10 -14.95
N ARG A 8 13.42 -15.08 -15.39
CA ARG A 8 13.12 -15.29 -16.82
C ARG A 8 12.08 -14.28 -17.33
N THR A 9 11.30 -13.67 -16.44
CA THR A 9 10.16 -12.81 -16.81
C THR A 9 10.25 -11.39 -16.26
N ALA A 10 10.82 -11.23 -15.07
CA ALA A 10 10.91 -9.92 -14.41
C ALA A 10 12.15 -9.85 -13.51
N THR A 11 13.11 -9.01 -13.89
CA THR A 11 14.31 -8.75 -13.09
C THR A 11 14.30 -7.27 -12.67
N PRO A 12 14.36 -6.96 -11.37
CA PRO A 12 14.48 -5.58 -10.93
C PRO A 12 15.84 -5.01 -11.35
N LEU A 13 15.83 -3.78 -11.83
CA LEU A 13 17.01 -3.03 -12.25
C LEU A 13 17.66 -2.32 -11.06
N LYS A 14 16.84 -1.89 -10.08
CA LYS A 14 17.25 -1.18 -8.88
C LYS A 14 16.40 -1.59 -7.68
N ALA A 15 16.95 -1.45 -6.48
CA ALA A 15 16.24 -1.71 -5.22
C ALA A 15 16.64 -0.68 -4.17
N GLU A 16 15.67 -0.24 -3.37
CA GLU A 16 15.87 0.65 -2.23
C GLU A 16 15.05 0.18 -1.03
N GLU A 17 15.62 0.31 0.17
CA GLU A 17 14.91 0.14 1.43
C GLU A 17 14.28 1.47 1.85
N GLY A 18 13.08 1.41 2.43
CA GLY A 18 12.37 2.60 2.91
C GLY A 18 11.74 3.44 1.81
N LEU A 19 11.09 4.50 2.21
CA LEU A 19 10.36 5.44 1.35
C LEU A 19 11.02 6.81 1.29
N SER A 20 11.68 7.23 2.37
CA SER A 20 12.26 8.58 2.53
C SER A 20 13.49 8.82 1.66
N GLY A 21 14.16 7.74 1.23
CA GLY A 21 15.46 7.82 0.57
C GLY A 21 16.61 8.26 1.50
N VAL A 22 16.33 8.48 2.79
CA VAL A 22 17.34 8.78 3.82
C VAL A 22 17.94 7.50 4.39
N LEU A 23 17.14 6.44 4.49
CA LEU A 23 17.64 5.11 4.87
C LEU A 23 18.56 4.59 3.76
N GLN A 24 19.82 4.46 4.07
CA GLN A 24 20.84 4.04 3.12
C GLN A 24 21.51 2.74 3.59
N PRO A 25 21.90 1.85 2.68
CA PRO A 25 22.73 0.71 3.02
C PRO A 25 24.08 1.19 3.59
N LYS A 26 24.84 0.27 4.20
CA LYS A 26 26.15 0.57 4.80
C LYS A 26 27.10 1.29 3.82
N ILE A 27 27.02 0.92 2.54
CA ILE A 27 27.65 1.64 1.43
C ILE A 27 26.53 2.40 0.73
N PRO A 28 26.50 3.74 0.80
CA PRO A 28 25.42 4.52 0.18
C PRO A 28 25.34 4.29 -1.33
N LEU A 29 24.11 4.25 -1.83
CA LEU A 29 23.83 4.13 -3.26
C LEU A 29 24.35 5.38 -4.00
N SER A 30 25.00 5.16 -5.12
CA SER A 30 25.34 6.23 -6.06
C SER A 30 24.05 6.81 -6.70
N PRO A 31 24.08 8.05 -7.23
CA PRO A 31 22.90 8.63 -7.89
C PRO A 31 22.33 7.76 -9.02
N SER A 32 23.16 7.02 -9.72
CA SER A 32 22.73 6.11 -10.81
C SER A 32 22.02 4.84 -10.31
N GLU A 33 22.30 4.44 -9.07
CA GLU A 33 21.68 3.26 -8.44
C GLU A 33 20.36 3.63 -7.75
N ARG A 34 20.12 4.91 -7.47
CA ARG A 34 18.88 5.36 -6.85
C ARG A 34 17.71 5.29 -7.83
N ILE A 35 16.52 4.97 -7.30
CA ILE A 35 15.29 4.86 -8.09
C ILE A 35 14.74 6.22 -8.47
N SER A 36 14.93 7.22 -7.60
CA SER A 36 14.46 8.60 -7.83
C SER A 36 15.56 9.63 -7.69
N THR A 37 15.35 10.78 -8.30
CA THR A 37 16.19 11.98 -8.12
C THR A 37 15.69 12.86 -6.98
N SER A 38 14.41 12.76 -6.61
CA SER A 38 13.79 13.46 -5.49
C SER A 38 13.07 12.48 -4.58
N TYR A 39 13.00 12.80 -3.31
CA TYR A 39 12.38 12.00 -2.25
C TYR A 39 11.50 12.90 -1.38
N PRO A 40 10.57 12.33 -0.59
CA PRO A 40 9.77 13.09 0.36
C PRO A 40 10.66 13.89 1.34
N LEU A 41 10.26 15.11 1.64
CA LEU A 41 10.94 15.97 2.62
C LEU A 41 9.95 16.27 3.75
N ALA A 42 10.40 16.17 5.01
CA ALA A 42 9.52 16.31 6.17
C ALA A 42 8.79 17.68 6.18
N HIS A 43 9.47 18.75 5.77
CA HIS A 43 8.89 20.09 5.75
C HIS A 43 7.88 20.35 4.61
N GLU A 44 7.75 19.42 3.67
CA GLU A 44 6.75 19.46 2.58
C GLU A 44 5.50 18.64 2.90
N LEU A 45 5.48 17.94 4.04
CA LEU A 45 4.39 17.09 4.47
C LEU A 45 3.62 17.73 5.63
N ASP A 46 2.29 17.64 5.58
CA ASP A 46 1.41 18.00 6.70
C ASP A 46 1.45 16.91 7.78
N LEU A 47 2.62 16.75 8.41
CA LEU A 47 2.85 15.72 9.41
C LEU A 47 1.98 15.94 10.66
N VAL A 48 1.43 14.86 11.17
CA VAL A 48 0.62 14.86 12.39
C VAL A 48 1.54 14.80 13.61
N PRO A 49 1.38 15.73 14.59
CA PRO A 49 2.15 15.70 15.82
C PRO A 49 1.83 14.45 16.64
N ASP A 50 2.79 14.03 17.45
CA ASP A 50 2.60 12.94 18.41
C ASP A 50 1.88 13.43 19.70
N ALA A 51 1.80 12.58 20.72
CA ALA A 51 1.13 12.90 21.98
C ALA A 51 1.85 14.01 22.78
N ASP A 52 3.12 14.25 22.50
CA ASP A 52 3.95 15.31 23.11
C ASP A 52 4.01 16.56 22.21
N GLU A 53 3.10 16.67 21.22
CA GLU A 53 3.05 17.76 20.22
C GLU A 53 4.33 17.87 19.36
N GLN A 54 5.11 16.79 19.25
CA GLN A 54 6.33 16.77 18.45
C GLN A 54 6.04 16.29 17.03
N ILE A 55 6.64 16.99 16.06
CA ILE A 55 6.60 16.61 14.65
C ILE A 55 8.01 16.10 14.28
N PRO A 56 8.13 14.97 13.55
CA PRO A 56 9.42 14.48 13.08
C PRO A 56 10.17 15.54 12.25
N ASN A 57 11.40 15.83 12.61
CA ASN A 57 12.26 16.76 11.86
C ASN A 57 12.77 16.15 10.55
N ASP A 58 12.84 14.84 10.50
CA ASP A 58 13.20 14.06 9.32
C ASP A 58 12.30 12.81 9.20
N LEU A 59 12.36 12.16 8.06
CA LEU A 59 11.56 10.97 7.76
C LEU A 59 12.29 9.66 8.07
N LEU A 60 13.55 9.71 8.54
CA LEU A 60 14.33 8.51 8.82
C LEU A 60 13.66 7.65 9.89
N THR A 61 13.12 8.27 10.94
CA THR A 61 12.44 7.56 12.03
C THR A 61 11.27 6.73 11.56
N LEU A 62 10.58 7.15 10.49
CA LEU A 62 9.48 6.41 9.89
C LEU A 62 9.96 5.17 9.12
N ASP A 63 11.16 5.21 8.57
CA ASP A 63 11.74 4.10 7.80
C ASP A 63 12.51 3.08 8.66
N LEU A 64 12.93 3.44 9.89
CA LEU A 64 13.76 2.58 10.75
C LEU A 64 13.11 1.23 11.12
N GLU A 65 11.80 1.14 11.05
CA GLU A 65 11.11 -0.14 11.29
C GLU A 65 11.18 -1.12 10.09
N GLY A 66 11.81 -0.73 8.96
CA GLY A 66 12.04 -1.61 7.80
C GLY A 66 10.75 -2.05 7.11
N ARG A 67 9.81 -1.12 6.91
CA ARG A 67 8.44 -1.40 6.45
C ARG A 67 8.22 -1.27 4.95
N ALA A 68 9.23 -0.87 4.18
CA ALA A 68 9.12 -0.70 2.73
C ALA A 68 10.31 -1.30 1.98
N LEU A 69 10.01 -1.87 0.82
CA LEU A 69 10.98 -2.27 -0.20
C LEU A 69 10.50 -1.75 -1.55
N VAL A 70 11.33 -0.94 -2.19
CA VAL A 70 11.03 -0.31 -3.48
C VAL A 70 11.91 -0.95 -4.55
N LEU A 71 11.29 -1.42 -5.63
CA LEU A 71 11.96 -2.10 -6.74
C LEU A 71 11.62 -1.43 -8.06
N ASP A 72 12.62 -1.11 -8.85
CA ASP A 72 12.46 -0.59 -10.21
C ASP A 72 12.61 -1.71 -11.23
N PHE A 73 11.55 -1.99 -11.98
CA PHE A 73 11.56 -2.96 -13.08
C PHE A 73 11.69 -2.30 -14.47
N GLY A 74 12.01 -1.01 -14.52
CA GLY A 74 12.05 -0.25 -15.77
C GLY A 74 10.66 0.19 -16.23
N LEU A 75 9.75 -0.76 -16.47
CA LEU A 75 8.37 -0.49 -16.89
C LEU A 75 7.52 0.12 -15.76
N PHE A 76 7.77 -0.27 -14.54
CA PHE A 76 7.07 0.22 -13.35
C PHE A 76 7.98 0.16 -12.13
N VAL A 77 7.61 0.89 -11.10
CA VAL A 77 8.19 0.82 -9.75
C VAL A 77 7.21 0.09 -8.84
N LEU A 78 7.67 -1.00 -8.22
CA LEU A 78 6.94 -1.75 -7.21
C LEU A 78 7.31 -1.25 -5.83
N ILE A 79 6.33 -0.88 -5.02
CA ILE A 79 6.48 -0.55 -3.61
C ILE A 79 5.77 -1.63 -2.80
N ASN A 80 6.53 -2.48 -2.12
CA ASN A 80 6.00 -3.51 -1.23
C ASN A 80 6.08 -3.02 0.21
N LEU A 81 4.96 -3.04 0.94
CA LEU A 81 4.79 -2.39 2.23
C LEU A 81 4.21 -3.31 3.31
N TYR A 82 4.58 -3.02 4.54
CA TYR A 82 3.84 -3.39 5.73
C TYR A 82 3.64 -2.14 6.58
N CYS A 83 2.57 -1.39 6.28
CA CYS A 83 2.29 -0.13 6.96
C CYS A 83 2.03 -0.34 8.45
N PRO A 84 2.31 0.68 9.28
CA PRO A 84 2.09 0.60 10.71
C PRO A 84 0.64 0.28 11.06
N ASN A 85 0.46 -0.63 12.01
CA ASN A 85 -0.81 -0.83 12.69
C ASN A 85 -0.96 0.19 13.81
N GLU A 86 -2.19 0.55 14.13
CA GLU A 86 -2.59 1.42 15.23
C GLU A 86 -2.98 0.58 16.45
N GLY A 87 -2.00 -0.06 17.07
CA GLY A 87 -2.22 -0.85 18.29
C GLY A 87 -2.52 0.00 19.52
N SER A 88 -2.35 1.31 19.46
CA SER A 88 -2.64 2.29 20.50
C SER A 88 -2.74 3.70 19.94
N ASP A 89 -3.40 4.60 20.65
CA ASP A 89 -3.52 6.02 20.26
C ASP A 89 -2.14 6.69 20.05
N ALA A 90 -1.13 6.28 20.82
CA ALA A 90 0.24 6.77 20.67
C ALA A 90 0.89 6.43 19.32
N ARG A 91 0.37 5.43 18.60
CA ARG A 91 0.85 5.04 17.26
C ARG A 91 0.09 5.72 16.12
N PHE A 92 -0.95 6.48 16.41
CA PHE A 92 -1.77 7.10 15.38
C PHE A 92 -0.98 8.07 14.50
N SER A 93 -0.25 9.02 15.11
CA SER A 93 0.57 9.99 14.37
C SER A 93 1.67 9.30 13.54
N TYR A 94 2.35 8.30 14.11
CA TYR A 94 3.35 7.52 13.39
C TYR A 94 2.74 6.84 12.15
N LYS A 95 1.57 6.23 12.29
CA LYS A 95 0.84 5.60 11.18
C LYS A 95 0.46 6.61 10.11
N MET A 96 -0.13 7.73 10.50
CA MET A 96 -0.55 8.76 9.55
C MET A 96 0.64 9.37 8.82
N ASN A 97 1.72 9.68 9.53
CA ASN A 97 2.95 10.22 8.94
C ASN A 97 3.60 9.24 7.95
N TYR A 98 3.54 7.93 8.26
CA TYR A 98 4.01 6.91 7.32
C TYR A 98 3.16 6.88 6.03
N HIS A 99 1.84 7.00 6.14
CA HIS A 99 0.94 7.09 4.98
C HIS A 99 1.18 8.36 4.14
N LEU A 100 1.41 9.51 4.79
CA LEU A 100 1.73 10.76 4.10
C LEU A 100 3.08 10.67 3.37
N MET A 101 4.09 10.08 4.01
CA MET A 101 5.38 9.82 3.37
C MET A 101 5.23 8.88 2.16
N LEU A 102 4.44 7.80 2.27
CA LEU A 102 4.13 6.91 1.16
C LEU A 102 3.46 7.65 0.01
N GLN A 103 2.46 8.47 0.32
CA GLN A 103 1.73 9.27 -0.68
C GLN A 103 2.66 10.19 -1.45
N GLU A 104 3.56 10.88 -0.75
CA GLU A 104 4.50 11.80 -1.39
C GLU A 104 5.54 11.04 -2.23
N ARG A 105 6.02 9.89 -1.73
CA ARG A 105 6.92 9.03 -2.52
C ARG A 105 6.28 8.61 -3.84
N VAL A 106 5.01 8.17 -3.81
CA VAL A 106 4.25 7.77 -5.01
C VAL A 106 4.03 8.98 -5.91
N ARG A 107 3.65 10.14 -5.35
CA ARG A 107 3.45 11.37 -6.11
C ARG A 107 4.72 11.78 -6.87
N GLY A 108 5.86 11.76 -6.20
CA GLY A 108 7.16 12.07 -6.81
C GLY A 108 7.52 11.12 -7.96
N LEU A 109 7.27 9.82 -7.80
CA LEU A 109 7.49 8.83 -8.86
C LEU A 109 6.57 9.06 -10.07
N ILE A 110 5.28 9.33 -9.84
CA ILE A 110 4.31 9.63 -10.92
C ILE A 110 4.69 10.93 -11.63
N ALA A 111 5.08 11.97 -10.89
CA ALA A 111 5.54 13.24 -11.47
C ALA A 111 6.81 13.06 -12.33
N ALA A 112 7.67 12.10 -11.98
CA ALA A 112 8.82 11.70 -12.79
C ALA A 112 8.45 10.79 -13.99
N GLY A 113 7.17 10.61 -14.29
CA GLY A 113 6.68 9.81 -15.41
C GLY A 113 6.76 8.30 -15.19
N ARG A 114 6.84 7.83 -13.93
CA ARG A 114 6.92 6.41 -13.60
C ARG A 114 5.52 5.82 -13.35
N GLU A 115 5.29 4.63 -13.86
CA GLU A 115 4.17 3.81 -13.42
C GLU A 115 4.48 3.20 -12.05
N VAL A 116 3.52 3.23 -11.11
CA VAL A 116 3.73 2.78 -9.73
C VAL A 116 2.73 1.70 -9.35
N VAL A 117 3.23 0.63 -8.77
CA VAL A 117 2.46 -0.47 -8.21
C VAL A 117 2.72 -0.54 -6.71
N VAL A 118 1.68 -0.36 -5.91
CA VAL A 118 1.76 -0.45 -4.44
C VAL A 118 1.10 -1.75 -4.00
N VAL A 119 1.82 -2.56 -3.24
CA VAL A 119 1.37 -3.87 -2.74
C VAL A 119 1.74 -4.06 -1.28
N GLY A 120 1.11 -5.01 -0.63
CA GLY A 120 1.39 -5.38 0.76
C GLY A 120 0.27 -5.00 1.71
N ASP A 121 0.56 -4.95 3.00
CA ASP A 121 -0.39 -4.61 4.05
C ASP A 121 -0.38 -3.10 4.36
N LEU A 122 -1.41 -2.42 3.94
CA LEU A 122 -1.57 -0.97 4.18
C LEU A 122 -2.17 -0.65 5.55
N ASN A 123 -2.65 -1.65 6.28
CA ASN A 123 -3.33 -1.48 7.58
C ASN A 123 -4.44 -0.40 7.56
N VAL A 124 -5.09 -0.25 6.42
CA VAL A 124 -6.25 0.62 6.21
C VAL A 124 -7.15 0.03 5.13
N CYS A 125 -8.45 0.06 5.32
CA CYS A 125 -9.43 -0.38 4.32
C CYS A 125 -10.05 0.82 3.61
N ALA A 126 -10.26 0.67 2.29
CA ALA A 126 -10.78 1.75 1.45
C ALA A 126 -12.29 1.96 1.62
N ALA A 127 -13.05 0.89 1.86
CA ALA A 127 -14.50 0.94 1.93
C ALA A 127 -15.07 -0.03 3.00
N PRO A 128 -16.30 0.19 3.49
CA PRO A 128 -16.94 -0.71 4.45
C PRO A 128 -17.02 -2.17 3.98
N ILE A 129 -17.15 -2.40 2.69
CA ILE A 129 -17.16 -3.75 2.09
C ILE A 129 -15.84 -4.49 2.28
N ASP A 130 -14.74 -3.76 2.55
CA ASP A 130 -13.40 -4.29 2.79
C ASP A 130 -13.15 -4.59 4.27
N HIS A 131 -14.08 -4.23 5.15
CA HIS A 131 -13.96 -4.43 6.60
C HIS A 131 -14.91 -5.53 7.07
N CYS A 132 -14.42 -6.47 7.94
CA CYS A 132 -15.26 -7.55 8.45
C CYS A 132 -16.50 -7.04 9.16
N ASP A 133 -16.35 -5.98 9.93
CA ASP A 133 -17.39 -5.36 10.76
C ASP A 133 -17.91 -4.04 10.19
N GLY A 134 -17.53 -3.69 8.95
CA GLY A 134 -17.95 -2.44 8.31
C GLY A 134 -19.46 -2.34 8.07
N HIS A 135 -20.15 -3.49 8.10
CA HIS A 135 -21.60 -3.57 7.96
C HIS A 135 -22.37 -3.33 9.27
N LEU A 136 -21.68 -3.35 10.43
CA LEU A 136 -22.32 -3.13 11.73
C LEU A 136 -22.78 -1.67 11.85
N PRO A 137 -24.04 -1.40 12.31
CA PRO A 137 -24.54 -0.04 12.45
C PRO A 137 -23.68 0.85 13.34
N SER A 138 -23.05 0.29 14.37
CA SER A 138 -22.11 1.00 15.24
C SER A 138 -20.88 1.54 14.53
N ASN A 139 -20.46 0.87 13.46
CA ASN A 139 -19.26 1.23 12.69
C ASN A 139 -19.61 2.01 11.41
N ALA A 140 -20.80 1.79 10.86
CA ALA A 140 -21.19 2.38 9.58
C ALA A 140 -21.27 3.90 9.60
N SER A 141 -21.74 4.51 10.70
CA SER A 141 -21.89 5.95 10.84
C SER A 141 -20.56 6.70 10.94
N THR A 142 -19.56 6.10 11.59
CA THR A 142 -18.25 6.71 11.84
C THR A 142 -17.16 6.18 10.91
N PHE A 143 -17.49 5.22 10.03
CA PHE A 143 -16.50 4.55 9.18
C PHE A 143 -15.64 5.52 8.38
N TRP A 144 -16.26 6.55 7.81
CA TRP A 144 -15.60 7.51 6.94
C TRP A 144 -14.94 8.67 7.67
N GLU A 145 -15.22 8.84 8.95
CA GLU A 145 -14.64 9.92 9.77
C GLU A 145 -13.21 9.60 10.21
N TYR A 146 -12.84 8.33 10.17
CA TYR A 146 -11.51 7.89 10.59
C TYR A 146 -10.43 8.41 9.63
N PRO A 147 -9.43 9.17 10.10
CA PRO A 147 -8.50 9.92 9.23
C PRO A 147 -7.75 9.05 8.22
N ALA A 148 -7.27 7.86 8.62
CA ALA A 148 -6.57 6.97 7.70
C ALA A 148 -7.48 6.47 6.55
N ARG A 149 -8.77 6.23 6.81
CA ARG A 149 -9.74 5.84 5.77
C ARG A 149 -10.10 7.00 4.86
N THR A 150 -10.19 8.21 5.42
CA THR A 150 -10.36 9.44 4.63
C THR A 150 -9.17 9.65 3.71
N TRP A 151 -7.95 9.53 4.24
CA TRP A 151 -6.72 9.58 3.46
C TRP A 151 -6.72 8.54 2.32
N MET A 152 -7.06 7.28 2.62
CA MET A 152 -7.12 6.21 1.61
C MET A 152 -8.13 6.52 0.50
N ARG A 153 -9.34 6.94 0.87
CA ARG A 153 -10.38 7.31 -0.09
C ARG A 153 -9.95 8.46 -1.00
N ASP A 154 -9.23 9.44 -0.45
CA ASP A 154 -8.80 10.61 -1.19
C ASP A 154 -7.54 10.31 -2.05
N TRP A 155 -6.80 9.27 -1.71
CA TRP A 155 -5.66 8.78 -2.48
C TRP A 155 -6.06 7.87 -3.65
N LEU A 156 -7.26 7.29 -3.60
CA LEU A 156 -7.81 6.48 -4.68
C LEU A 156 -8.63 7.31 -5.68
N ALA A 157 -8.67 6.82 -6.93
CA ALA A 157 -9.51 7.40 -7.98
C ALA A 157 -11.01 7.40 -7.56
N PRO A 158 -11.79 8.43 -7.92
CA PRO A 158 -11.46 9.51 -8.87
C PRO A 158 -10.69 10.69 -8.27
N LYS A 159 -10.50 10.78 -6.95
CA LYS A 159 -9.83 11.92 -6.32
C LYS A 159 -8.31 11.84 -6.43
N GLY A 160 -7.75 10.67 -6.20
CA GLY A 160 -6.31 10.42 -6.22
C GLY A 160 -5.84 9.70 -7.47
N PRO A 161 -4.52 9.49 -7.59
CA PRO A 161 -3.91 8.91 -8.78
C PRO A 161 -3.97 7.38 -8.83
N LEU A 162 -4.28 6.70 -7.73
CA LEU A 162 -4.21 5.26 -7.64
C LEU A 162 -5.57 4.60 -7.88
N ILE A 163 -5.54 3.35 -8.31
CA ILE A 163 -6.73 2.52 -8.53
C ILE A 163 -6.63 1.29 -7.62
N ASP A 164 -7.67 1.00 -6.86
CA ASP A 164 -7.82 -0.31 -6.24
C ASP A 164 -8.17 -1.32 -7.32
N VAL A 165 -7.19 -2.15 -7.68
CA VAL A 165 -7.32 -3.14 -8.76
C VAL A 165 -8.37 -4.18 -8.44
N LEU A 166 -8.46 -4.62 -7.18
CA LEU A 166 -9.45 -5.61 -6.78
C LEU A 166 -10.86 -5.06 -6.95
N ARG A 167 -11.10 -3.86 -6.47
CA ARG A 167 -12.39 -3.20 -6.58
C ARG A 167 -12.70 -2.79 -8.03
N ARG A 168 -11.70 -2.53 -8.83
CA ARG A 168 -11.88 -2.30 -10.26
C ARG A 168 -12.44 -3.51 -11.00
N PHE A 169 -11.98 -4.72 -10.66
CA PHE A 169 -12.44 -5.96 -11.31
C PHE A 169 -13.65 -6.59 -10.62
N TRP A 170 -13.78 -6.44 -9.29
CA TRP A 170 -14.85 -7.02 -8.48
C TRP A 170 -15.43 -5.99 -7.50
N PRO A 171 -16.15 -4.96 -7.99
CA PRO A 171 -16.61 -3.84 -7.16
C PRO A 171 -17.50 -4.29 -5.99
N ASP A 172 -18.38 -5.27 -6.21
CA ASP A 172 -19.40 -5.68 -5.25
C ASP A 172 -19.09 -7.01 -4.54
N ARG A 173 -17.92 -7.62 -4.81
CA ARG A 173 -17.57 -8.91 -4.21
C ARG A 173 -17.29 -8.75 -2.72
N LYS A 174 -18.11 -9.39 -1.91
CA LYS A 174 -17.97 -9.44 -0.44
C LYS A 174 -16.93 -10.48 -0.02
N GLY A 175 -16.41 -10.34 1.21
CA GLY A 175 -15.55 -11.33 1.83
C GLY A 175 -14.13 -11.44 1.22
N MET A 176 -13.72 -10.48 0.40
CA MET A 176 -12.34 -10.43 -0.12
C MET A 176 -11.39 -9.90 0.95
N PHE A 177 -11.23 -10.68 2.00
CA PHE A 177 -10.42 -10.33 3.15
C PHE A 177 -9.04 -10.94 3.04
N THR A 178 -7.99 -10.12 3.16
CA THR A 178 -6.59 -10.56 3.12
C THR A 178 -6.04 -10.88 4.50
N CYS A 179 -6.73 -10.49 5.58
CA CYS A 179 -6.39 -10.86 6.94
C CYS A 179 -7.13 -12.13 7.32
N THR A 180 -6.40 -13.22 7.53
CA THR A 180 -6.93 -14.44 8.12
C THR A 180 -6.79 -14.36 9.63
N TYR A 181 -7.82 -13.85 10.31
CA TYR A 181 -8.01 -14.24 11.70
C TYR A 181 -8.50 -15.69 11.71
N HIS A 182 -7.90 -16.52 12.54
CA HIS A 182 -8.53 -17.75 12.99
C HIS A 182 -9.82 -17.37 13.71
N MET A 183 -10.87 -17.13 12.97
CA MET A 183 -12.19 -17.15 13.55
C MET A 183 -12.46 -18.61 13.91
N SER A 184 -12.52 -18.87 15.21
CA SER A 184 -13.15 -20.08 15.74
C SER A 184 -14.46 -20.27 14.93
N THR A 185 -14.59 -21.41 14.30
CA THR A 185 -15.69 -21.84 13.47
C THR A 185 -17.03 -21.30 13.97
N ARG A 186 -17.62 -20.36 13.21
CA ARG A 186 -19.05 -20.11 13.35
C ARG A 186 -19.77 -21.36 12.89
N SER A 187 -20.77 -21.75 13.67
CA SER A 187 -21.59 -22.96 13.47
C SER A 187 -22.47 -22.94 12.20
N ASP A 188 -22.28 -22.00 11.27
CA ASP A 188 -23.09 -21.81 10.06
C ASP A 188 -22.46 -22.32 8.75
N GLY A 189 -21.29 -22.95 8.83
CA GLY A 189 -20.70 -23.64 7.66
C GLY A 189 -20.20 -22.72 6.53
N SER A 190 -20.12 -21.41 6.73
CA SER A 190 -19.55 -20.50 5.73
C SER A 190 -18.03 -20.64 5.67
N GLY A 191 -17.54 -21.27 4.61
CA GLY A 191 -16.16 -21.65 4.43
C GLY A 191 -15.21 -20.45 4.35
N THR A 192 -14.10 -20.56 5.05
CA THR A 192 -12.95 -19.66 4.92
C THR A 192 -12.22 -19.96 3.62
N TYR A 193 -12.19 -19.00 2.69
CA TYR A 193 -11.28 -19.09 1.53
C TYR A 193 -9.85 -18.78 1.98
N SER A 194 -8.91 -19.67 1.63
CA SER A 194 -7.49 -19.42 1.93
C SER A 194 -6.90 -18.39 0.98
N ILE A 195 -5.91 -17.63 1.45
CA ILE A 195 -5.14 -16.69 0.62
C ILE A 195 -4.55 -17.40 -0.62
N ALA A 196 -4.21 -18.68 -0.51
CA ALA A 196 -3.67 -19.47 -1.62
C ALA A 196 -4.65 -19.62 -2.79
N GLU A 197 -5.94 -19.90 -2.51
CA GLU A 197 -6.97 -20.00 -3.55
C GLU A 197 -7.24 -18.67 -4.23
N TRP A 198 -7.03 -17.57 -3.49
CA TRP A 198 -7.17 -16.23 -4.01
C TRP A 198 -5.98 -15.85 -4.92
N TYR A 199 -4.74 -16.17 -4.54
CA TYR A 199 -3.53 -15.95 -5.34
C TYR A 199 -3.59 -16.71 -6.67
N ASP A 200 -4.01 -17.96 -6.66
CA ASP A 200 -4.16 -18.78 -7.88
C ASP A 200 -5.21 -18.20 -8.84
N SER A 201 -6.33 -17.71 -8.33
CA SER A 201 -7.35 -17.04 -9.13
C SER A 201 -6.86 -15.74 -9.76
N PHE A 202 -6.01 -14.98 -9.04
CA PHE A 202 -5.45 -13.71 -9.49
C PHE A 202 -4.38 -13.91 -10.57
N ILE A 203 -3.46 -14.86 -10.36
CA ILE A 203 -2.42 -15.21 -11.33
C ILE A 203 -3.05 -15.77 -12.62
N GLN A 204 -4.04 -16.67 -12.53
CA GLN A 204 -4.72 -17.21 -13.69
C GLN A 204 -5.52 -16.15 -14.47
N ALA A 205 -6.16 -15.21 -13.78
CA ALA A 205 -6.87 -14.10 -14.42
C ALA A 205 -5.92 -13.10 -15.09
N GLY A 206 -4.78 -12.79 -14.45
CA GLY A 206 -3.75 -11.89 -14.99
C GLY A 206 -3.03 -12.46 -16.21
N ILE A 207 -2.65 -13.73 -16.17
CA ILE A 207 -1.92 -14.41 -17.26
C ILE A 207 -2.80 -14.59 -18.50
N ARG A 208 -4.07 -14.93 -18.35
CA ARG A 208 -4.99 -15.13 -19.49
C ARG A 208 -5.40 -13.84 -20.21
N ARG A 209 -5.25 -12.66 -19.60
CA ARG A 209 -5.64 -11.36 -20.17
C ARG A 209 -4.49 -10.49 -20.63
N SER A 210 -3.24 -10.93 -20.51
CA SER A 210 -2.05 -10.14 -20.88
C SER A 210 -2.00 -9.75 -22.36
N ALA A 211 -2.73 -10.44 -23.24
CA ALA A 211 -2.86 -10.07 -24.65
C ALA A 211 -3.78 -8.84 -24.89
N HIS A 212 -4.75 -8.57 -24.01
CA HIS A 212 -5.66 -7.41 -24.11
C HIS A 212 -5.29 -6.25 -23.17
N ALA A 213 -4.53 -6.51 -22.11
CA ALA A 213 -4.16 -5.53 -21.09
C ALA A 213 -3.11 -4.49 -21.57
N LYS A 214 -2.41 -4.77 -22.66
CA LYS A 214 -1.42 -3.83 -23.23
C LYS A 214 -2.02 -2.48 -23.69
N GLN A 215 -3.32 -2.39 -23.90
CA GLN A 215 -3.98 -1.14 -24.30
C GLN A 215 -4.59 -0.35 -23.15
N THR A 216 -4.83 -0.95 -21.99
CA THR A 216 -5.53 -0.31 -20.85
C THR A 216 -4.59 0.12 -19.72
N MET A 217 -3.35 -0.33 -19.69
CA MET A 217 -2.35 0.07 -18.69
C MET A 217 -1.72 1.44 -18.95
N ALA A 218 -2.15 2.14 -19.97
CA ALA A 218 -1.51 3.38 -20.41
C ALA A 218 -1.69 4.59 -19.48
N ARG A 219 -2.45 4.53 -18.40
CA ARG A 219 -2.56 5.61 -17.40
C ARG A 219 -3.17 5.10 -16.10
N GLY A 220 -2.39 4.71 -15.12
CA GLY A 220 -2.87 4.46 -13.77
C GLY A 220 -1.95 3.56 -12.94
N SER A 221 -1.60 4.04 -11.78
CA SER A 221 -0.87 3.27 -10.76
C SER A 221 -1.81 2.27 -10.07
N ILE A 222 -1.31 1.11 -9.73
CA ILE A 222 -2.11 -0.02 -9.22
C ILE A 222 -1.84 -0.21 -7.73
N MET A 223 -2.89 -0.35 -6.94
CA MET A 223 -2.81 -0.57 -5.49
C MET A 223 -3.59 -1.82 -5.09
N CYS A 224 -2.98 -2.63 -4.24
CA CYS A 224 -3.64 -3.74 -3.57
C CYS A 224 -3.62 -3.48 -2.06
N SER A 225 -4.79 -3.28 -1.44
CA SER A 225 -4.88 -2.98 -0.01
C SER A 225 -5.18 -4.21 0.82
N SER A 226 -4.55 -4.32 1.97
CA SER A 226 -4.91 -5.25 3.02
C SER A 226 -5.33 -4.50 4.30
N ARG A 227 -5.87 -5.19 5.27
CA ARG A 227 -6.78 -4.75 6.30
C ARG A 227 -6.21 -4.39 7.65
N GLN A 228 -7.06 -3.65 8.38
CA GLN A 228 -7.07 -3.66 9.86
C GLN A 228 -8.23 -4.48 10.42
N VAL A 229 -7.96 -5.14 11.52
CA VAL A 229 -8.92 -5.53 12.54
C VAL A 229 -8.99 -4.44 13.59
#